data_f31ce29630966441e193d45e3edf8f62
#
_entry.id   f31ce29630966441e193d45e3edf8f62
#
_cell.length_a   1.000
_cell.length_b   1.000
_cell.length_c   1.000
_cell.angle_alpha   90.00
_cell.angle_beta   90.00
_cell.angle_gamma   90.00
#
_symmetry.space_group_name_H-M   'P 1'
#
loop_
_entity.id
_entity.type
_entity.pdbx_description
1 polymer ?
#
loop_
_entity_poly.entity_id
_entity_poly.type
_entity_poly.pdbx_seq_one_letter_code
_entity_poly.pdbx_strand_id
1 'polypeptide(L)'
;MTDTRSETTSIADRIRPLSVGAAVIAVHFLGDEPVFVLGEESLVFWRDSEERRVPVHGGAILGSASDGKRILTGGDDGKVTVTGPDARSETVATDAKRRWIDQVALSPDGMAWSSGKQAYVRVPKGERVLELPSSPGGLAFAPKGFRLAIAHYNGATLWFPNAPDAKPETLEWKGSHLDVAFSPDGRFLVTAMQEPTLHGWRLVDGKHMRMSGYATKVRSMTWGPGAKWLATSGSTQLVVWPFGGKDGPMGKSPKVVSPSEHRISAVAAHPKQEVCAIGYEDGMMLLTRVEDGAEILARAPGPSPISALAWNATGTRLAFGTEDGEAGVISL
;
A
#
# COMPACT_ATOMS: atom_id res chain seq x y z
N MET A 1 -4.52 -43.08 -14.20
CA MET A 1 -4.38 -42.12 -13.11
C MET A 1 -5.19 -40.92 -13.53
N THR A 2 -6.40 -40.78 -13.01
CA THR A 2 -7.31 -39.66 -13.28
C THR A 2 -6.82 -38.45 -12.49
N ASP A 3 -6.37 -37.43 -13.23
CA ASP A 3 -5.95 -36.12 -12.70
C ASP A 3 -7.19 -35.42 -12.11
N THR A 4 -7.43 -35.59 -10.82
CA THR A 4 -8.43 -34.83 -10.09
C THR A 4 -7.86 -33.48 -9.72
N ARG A 5 -7.65 -32.60 -10.71
CA ARG A 5 -7.62 -31.16 -10.44
C ARG A 5 -9.01 -30.78 -9.94
N SER A 6 -9.13 -30.49 -8.66
CA SER A 6 -10.32 -29.87 -8.14
C SER A 6 -10.60 -28.61 -8.97
N GLU A 7 -11.79 -28.51 -9.58
CA GLU A 7 -12.20 -27.30 -10.29
C GLU A 7 -12.06 -26.11 -9.32
N THR A 8 -11.14 -25.21 -9.61
CA THR A 8 -10.98 -24.01 -8.80
C THR A 8 -12.25 -23.20 -8.92
N THR A 9 -12.94 -22.98 -7.83
CA THR A 9 -14.14 -22.14 -7.80
C THR A 9 -13.79 -20.77 -8.38
N SER A 10 -14.60 -20.27 -9.32
CA SER A 10 -14.37 -18.98 -9.97
C SER A 10 -15.49 -17.98 -9.67
N ILE A 11 -15.11 -16.73 -9.51
CA ILE A 11 -16.01 -15.57 -9.40
C ILE A 11 -15.67 -14.51 -10.46
N ALA A 12 -14.93 -14.88 -11.50
CA ALA A 12 -14.50 -13.96 -12.55
C ALA A 12 -15.68 -13.32 -13.32
N ASP A 13 -16.84 -13.99 -13.37
CA ASP A 13 -18.09 -13.50 -13.93
C ASP A 13 -18.71 -12.32 -13.15
N ARG A 14 -18.27 -12.11 -11.91
CA ARG A 14 -18.70 -10.97 -11.05
C ARG A 14 -17.89 -9.69 -11.28
N ILE A 15 -16.87 -9.72 -12.12
CA ILE A 15 -16.11 -8.52 -12.45
C ILE A 15 -17.01 -7.55 -13.24
N ARG A 16 -17.07 -6.32 -12.78
CA ARG A 16 -17.54 -5.18 -13.55
C ARG A 16 -16.30 -4.48 -14.13
N PRO A 17 -15.99 -4.69 -15.42
CA PRO A 17 -14.78 -4.17 -16.03
C PRO A 17 -14.88 -2.68 -16.33
N LEU A 18 -13.71 -2.02 -16.35
CA LEU A 18 -13.51 -0.62 -16.70
C LEU A 18 -12.17 -0.50 -17.45
N SER A 19 -12.12 0.37 -18.46
CA SER A 19 -10.84 0.78 -19.05
C SER A 19 -10.60 2.25 -18.74
N VAL A 20 -9.53 2.52 -17.99
CA VAL A 20 -9.18 3.89 -17.58
C VAL A 20 -8.12 4.52 -18.48
N GLY A 21 -7.60 3.76 -19.47
CA GLY A 21 -6.74 4.26 -20.55
C GLY A 21 -5.32 4.64 -20.15
N ALA A 22 -4.93 4.47 -18.88
CA ALA A 22 -3.60 4.73 -18.37
C ALA A 22 -3.28 3.79 -17.21
N ALA A 23 -2.00 3.54 -16.93
CA ALA A 23 -1.55 2.67 -15.86
C ALA A 23 -2.19 3.05 -14.51
N VAL A 24 -2.79 2.07 -13.83
CA VAL A 24 -3.32 2.27 -12.48
C VAL A 24 -2.19 2.04 -11.47
N ILE A 25 -1.79 3.08 -10.75
CA ILE A 25 -0.71 2.98 -9.76
C ILE A 25 -1.20 2.70 -8.34
N ALA A 26 -2.46 3.01 -8.06
CA ALA A 26 -3.11 2.68 -6.79
C ALA A 26 -4.64 2.64 -6.95
N VAL A 27 -5.30 1.95 -6.02
CA VAL A 27 -6.75 1.96 -5.88
C VAL A 27 -7.10 2.30 -4.43
N HIS A 28 -8.05 3.20 -4.24
CA HIS A 28 -8.60 3.55 -2.94
C HIS A 28 -10.11 3.42 -2.94
N PHE A 29 -10.70 3.27 -1.76
CA PHE A 29 -12.13 3.39 -1.58
C PHE A 29 -12.43 4.66 -0.76
N LEU A 30 -13.37 5.47 -1.22
CA LEU A 30 -14.00 6.54 -0.44
C LEU A 30 -15.41 6.09 -0.06
N GLY A 31 -15.56 5.61 1.17
CA GLY A 31 -16.73 4.79 1.53
C GLY A 31 -16.74 3.50 0.72
N ASP A 32 -17.78 3.26 -0.06
CA ASP A 32 -17.91 2.09 -0.94
C ASP A 32 -17.55 2.38 -2.41
N GLU A 33 -17.12 3.59 -2.73
CA GLU A 33 -16.78 3.98 -4.10
C GLU A 33 -15.29 3.80 -4.38
N PRO A 34 -14.93 2.98 -5.38
CA PRO A 34 -13.54 2.84 -5.78
C PRO A 34 -13.08 4.08 -6.56
N VAL A 35 -11.85 4.48 -6.29
CA VAL A 35 -11.15 5.55 -6.99
C VAL A 35 -9.81 5.00 -7.47
N PHE A 36 -9.60 5.03 -8.77
CA PHE A 36 -8.37 4.59 -9.41
C PHE A 36 -7.42 5.78 -9.56
N VAL A 37 -6.21 5.63 -9.11
CA VAL A 37 -5.13 6.61 -9.24
C VAL A 37 -4.31 6.24 -10.46
N LEU A 38 -4.26 7.13 -11.44
CA LEU A 38 -3.52 6.88 -12.66
C LEU A 38 -2.06 7.34 -12.54
N GLY A 39 -1.16 6.69 -13.24
CA GLY A 39 0.23 7.12 -13.38
C GLY A 39 0.41 8.38 -14.24
N GLU A 40 -0.68 9.01 -14.62
CA GLU A 40 -0.79 10.32 -15.26
C GLU A 40 -1.37 11.33 -14.27
N GLU A 41 -2.00 12.41 -14.75
CA GLU A 41 -2.46 13.53 -13.92
C GLU A 41 -3.79 13.31 -13.19
N SER A 42 -4.48 12.17 -13.38
CA SER A 42 -5.90 12.04 -13.04
C SER A 42 -6.23 10.97 -12.01
N LEU A 43 -7.30 11.22 -11.27
CA LEU A 43 -8.08 10.21 -10.55
C LEU A 43 -9.31 9.81 -11.36
N VAL A 44 -9.71 8.54 -11.30
CA VAL A 44 -10.95 8.04 -11.89
C VAL A 44 -11.86 7.51 -10.79
N PHE A 45 -12.98 8.19 -10.59
CA PHE A 45 -14.06 7.76 -9.71
C PHE A 45 -15.00 6.87 -10.49
N TRP A 46 -15.40 5.76 -9.90
CA TRP A 46 -16.41 4.87 -10.48
C TRP A 46 -17.60 4.75 -9.54
N ARG A 47 -18.70 5.40 -9.94
CA ARG A 47 -19.97 5.39 -9.21
C ARG A 47 -21.09 4.88 -10.11
N ASP A 48 -21.85 3.89 -9.66
CA ASP A 48 -23.04 3.37 -10.38
C ASP A 48 -22.79 3.03 -11.86
N SER A 49 -21.58 2.54 -12.17
CA SER A 49 -21.09 2.26 -13.53
C SER A 49 -20.81 3.50 -14.38
N GLU A 50 -20.80 4.69 -13.77
CA GLU A 50 -20.37 5.92 -14.44
C GLU A 50 -18.92 6.26 -14.04
N GLU A 51 -18.13 6.62 -15.05
CA GLU A 51 -16.78 7.11 -14.90
C GLU A 51 -16.77 8.63 -14.73
N ARG A 52 -16.08 9.12 -13.70
CA ARG A 52 -15.75 10.54 -13.57
C ARG A 52 -14.25 10.71 -13.41
N ARG A 53 -13.58 11.24 -14.43
CA ARG A 53 -12.17 11.57 -14.44
C ARG A 53 -11.93 12.97 -13.86
N VAL A 54 -10.96 13.09 -12.97
CA VAL A 54 -10.63 14.33 -12.27
C VAL A 54 -9.12 14.58 -12.40
N PRO A 55 -8.68 15.56 -13.18
CA PRO A 55 -7.28 15.95 -13.20
C PRO A 55 -6.92 16.64 -11.87
N VAL A 56 -5.86 16.16 -11.22
CA VAL A 56 -5.43 16.62 -9.89
C VAL A 56 -4.01 17.18 -9.90
N HIS A 57 -3.23 16.89 -10.96
CA HIS A 57 -1.87 17.38 -11.16
C HIS A 57 -1.70 17.92 -12.59
N GLY A 58 -0.59 18.59 -12.85
CA GLY A 58 -0.18 19.03 -14.18
C GLY A 58 0.82 18.07 -14.86
N GLY A 59 1.04 16.91 -14.27
CA GLY A 59 1.93 15.86 -14.69
C GLY A 59 1.61 14.56 -13.95
N ALA A 60 2.55 13.63 -13.86
CA ALA A 60 2.34 12.31 -13.29
C ALA A 60 2.07 12.36 -11.77
N ILE A 61 1.10 11.57 -11.31
CA ILE A 61 0.92 11.26 -9.90
C ILE A 61 2.01 10.24 -9.52
N LEU A 62 2.81 10.56 -8.50
CA LEU A 62 3.91 9.72 -8.04
C LEU A 62 3.58 8.92 -6.79
N GLY A 63 2.65 9.41 -5.97
CA GLY A 63 2.23 8.75 -4.76
C GLY A 63 0.82 9.15 -4.35
N SER A 64 0.15 8.24 -3.64
CA SER A 64 -1.20 8.48 -3.11
C SER A 64 -1.43 7.80 -1.77
N ALA A 65 -2.28 8.38 -0.94
CA ALA A 65 -2.73 7.82 0.33
C ALA A 65 -4.20 8.18 0.58
N SER A 66 -4.93 7.33 1.30
CA SER A 66 -6.33 7.58 1.65
C SER A 66 -6.60 7.26 3.13
N ASP A 67 -7.50 8.02 3.73
CA ASP A 67 -8.09 7.74 5.05
C ASP A 67 -9.53 7.19 4.95
N GLY A 68 -9.96 6.79 3.74
CA GLY A 68 -11.32 6.33 3.44
C GLY A 68 -12.36 7.44 3.25
N LYS A 69 -11.98 8.70 3.48
CA LYS A 69 -12.84 9.88 3.31
C LYS A 69 -12.32 10.86 2.25
N ARG A 70 -11.01 10.85 2.03
CA ARG A 70 -10.32 11.70 1.05
C ARG A 70 -9.06 11.00 0.58
N ILE A 71 -8.53 11.45 -0.56
CA ILE A 71 -7.28 10.97 -1.14
C ILE A 71 -6.30 12.14 -1.15
N LEU A 72 -5.07 11.87 -0.71
CA LEU A 72 -3.93 12.75 -0.84
C LEU A 72 -3.06 12.23 -1.98
N THR A 73 -2.68 13.09 -2.91
CA THR A 73 -1.77 12.76 -4.01
C THR A 73 -0.58 13.70 -4.03
N GLY A 74 0.57 13.18 -4.43
CA GLY A 74 1.77 13.93 -4.74
C GLY A 74 2.18 13.71 -6.19
N GLY A 75 2.66 14.76 -6.85
CA GLY A 75 2.99 14.72 -8.27
C GLY A 75 4.40 15.19 -8.61
N ASP A 76 4.81 14.93 -9.85
CA ASP A 76 6.06 15.41 -10.43
C ASP A 76 6.05 16.93 -10.70
N ASP A 77 4.86 17.55 -10.64
CA ASP A 77 4.68 19.01 -10.72
C ASP A 77 5.01 19.73 -9.40
N GLY A 78 5.41 18.99 -8.36
CA GLY A 78 5.78 19.49 -7.05
C GLY A 78 4.58 19.90 -6.18
N LYS A 79 3.38 19.44 -6.51
CA LYS A 79 2.18 19.73 -5.75
C LYS A 79 1.74 18.57 -4.87
N VAL A 80 1.03 18.92 -3.82
CA VAL A 80 0.26 18.02 -2.95
C VAL A 80 -1.20 18.39 -3.08
N THR A 81 -2.03 17.45 -3.48
CA THR A 81 -3.46 17.69 -3.73
C THR A 81 -4.33 16.76 -2.87
N VAL A 82 -5.38 17.30 -2.27
CA VAL A 82 -6.43 16.54 -1.55
C VAL A 82 -7.68 16.49 -2.41
N THR A 83 -8.25 15.31 -2.55
CA THR A 83 -9.50 15.10 -3.29
C THR A 83 -10.54 14.44 -2.40
N GLY A 84 -11.72 15.04 -2.34
CA GLY A 84 -12.86 14.55 -1.54
C GLY A 84 -13.76 13.56 -2.30
N PRO A 85 -14.77 12.99 -1.63
CA PRO A 85 -15.73 12.05 -2.23
C PRO A 85 -16.67 12.71 -3.25
N ASP A 86 -16.78 14.03 -3.23
CA ASP A 86 -17.50 14.82 -4.23
C ASP A 86 -16.67 15.08 -5.50
N ALA A 87 -15.49 14.46 -5.57
CA ALA A 87 -14.51 14.62 -6.64
C ALA A 87 -14.04 16.08 -6.83
N ARG A 88 -14.05 16.87 -5.77
CA ARG A 88 -13.42 18.18 -5.73
C ARG A 88 -12.01 18.05 -5.20
N SER A 89 -11.08 18.74 -5.85
CA SER A 89 -9.66 18.71 -5.53
C SER A 89 -9.16 20.08 -5.12
N GLU A 90 -8.28 20.10 -4.12
CA GLU A 90 -7.60 21.29 -3.64
C GLU A 90 -6.10 21.03 -3.55
N THR A 91 -5.28 21.92 -4.15
CA THR A 91 -3.83 21.90 -3.94
C THR A 91 -3.53 22.49 -2.57
N VAL A 92 -3.05 21.65 -1.66
CA VAL A 92 -2.77 22.04 -0.27
C VAL A 92 -1.33 22.47 -0.05
N ALA A 93 -0.39 22.04 -0.88
CA ALA A 93 1.00 22.49 -0.82
C ALA A 93 1.63 22.50 -2.22
N THR A 94 2.65 23.34 -2.40
CA THR A 94 3.47 23.37 -3.60
C THR A 94 4.91 23.56 -3.17
N ASP A 95 5.82 22.70 -3.65
CA ASP A 95 7.24 22.86 -3.43
C ASP A 95 7.76 24.06 -4.24
N ALA A 96 8.41 25.00 -3.56
CA ALA A 96 8.88 26.25 -4.19
C ALA A 96 9.92 26.01 -5.30
N LYS A 97 10.64 24.88 -5.27
CA LYS A 97 11.63 24.45 -6.27
C LYS A 97 11.03 23.46 -7.26
N ARG A 98 9.74 23.16 -7.18
CA ARG A 98 9.04 22.16 -8.01
C ARG A 98 9.71 20.77 -7.99
N ARG A 99 10.25 20.38 -6.84
CA ARG A 99 10.77 19.02 -6.66
C ARG A 99 9.59 18.05 -6.59
N TRP A 100 9.81 16.86 -7.03
CA TRP A 100 8.83 15.79 -7.00
C TRP A 100 8.32 15.51 -5.57
N ILE A 101 7.04 15.23 -5.48
CA ILE A 101 6.38 14.76 -4.27
C ILE A 101 6.02 13.30 -4.50
N ASP A 102 6.92 12.40 -4.15
CA ASP A 102 6.81 10.95 -4.42
C ASP A 102 6.30 10.14 -3.22
N GLN A 103 6.41 10.70 -2.01
CA GLN A 103 5.90 10.05 -0.81
C GLN A 103 4.85 10.94 -0.15
N VAL A 104 3.69 10.32 0.12
CA VAL A 104 2.60 10.97 0.85
C VAL A 104 2.00 10.00 1.87
N ALA A 105 1.50 10.52 2.98
CA ALA A 105 0.75 9.76 3.97
C ALA A 105 -0.42 10.59 4.49
N LEU A 106 -1.53 9.93 4.77
CA LEU A 106 -2.75 10.58 5.25
C LEU A 106 -3.25 9.88 6.51
N SER A 107 -3.72 10.68 7.46
CA SER A 107 -4.43 10.22 8.64
C SER A 107 -5.62 11.15 8.89
N PRO A 108 -6.59 10.76 9.74
CA PRO A 108 -7.69 11.66 10.12
C PRO A 108 -7.21 13.00 10.69
N ASP A 109 -6.06 12.99 11.39
CA ASP A 109 -5.56 14.14 12.16
C ASP A 109 -4.53 14.99 11.39
N GLY A 110 -4.06 14.54 10.22
CA GLY A 110 -3.08 15.29 9.44
C GLY A 110 -2.63 14.59 8.18
N MET A 111 -1.82 15.30 7.41
CA MET A 111 -1.23 14.82 6.17
C MET A 111 0.27 15.04 6.17
N ALA A 112 1.01 14.15 5.50
CA ALA A 112 2.45 14.24 5.35
C ALA A 112 2.86 14.02 3.90
N TRP A 113 3.97 14.64 3.50
CA TRP A 113 4.59 14.45 2.20
C TRP A 113 6.10 14.66 2.29
N SER A 114 6.81 14.18 1.29
CA SER A 114 8.24 14.41 1.16
C SER A 114 8.55 15.35 0.00
N SER A 115 9.65 16.09 0.11
CA SER A 115 10.26 16.83 -0.98
C SER A 115 11.77 16.89 -0.77
N GLY A 116 12.54 16.30 -1.69
CA GLY A 116 13.98 16.15 -1.53
C GLY A 116 14.35 15.34 -0.30
N LYS A 117 15.08 15.93 0.65
CA LYS A 117 15.46 15.30 1.93
C LYS A 117 14.62 15.81 3.09
N GLN A 118 13.44 16.32 2.84
CA GLN A 118 12.56 16.89 3.86
C GLN A 118 11.26 16.11 3.93
N ALA A 119 10.78 15.87 5.15
CA ALA A 119 9.42 15.44 5.41
C ALA A 119 8.61 16.60 5.99
N TYR A 120 7.43 16.81 5.46
CA TYR A 120 6.48 17.83 5.87
C TYR A 120 5.27 17.17 6.53
N VAL A 121 4.76 17.77 7.58
CA VAL A 121 3.50 17.35 8.21
C VAL A 121 2.62 18.57 8.41
N ARG A 122 1.42 18.52 7.88
CA ARG A 122 0.38 19.53 8.12
C ARG A 122 -0.65 19.00 9.10
N VAL A 123 -0.86 19.77 10.15
CA VAL A 123 -1.87 19.57 11.18
C VAL A 123 -2.74 20.83 11.27
N PRO A 124 -3.91 20.82 11.95
CA PRO A 124 -4.75 22.02 12.10
C PRO A 124 -4.02 23.24 12.65
N LYS A 125 -2.95 23.04 13.44
CA LYS A 125 -2.16 24.12 14.07
C LYS A 125 -1.01 24.64 13.18
N GLY A 126 -0.88 24.18 11.94
CA GLY A 126 0.15 24.61 10.99
C GLY A 126 1.00 23.47 10.43
N GLU A 127 2.10 23.84 9.80
CA GLU A 127 3.01 22.92 9.14
C GLU A 127 4.29 22.74 9.97
N ARG A 128 4.84 21.54 9.92
CA ARG A 128 6.13 21.17 10.52
C ARG A 128 7.01 20.52 9.45
N VAL A 129 8.31 20.73 9.56
CA VAL A 129 9.32 20.20 8.63
C VAL A 129 10.40 19.48 9.42
N LEU A 130 10.83 18.35 8.90
CA LEU A 130 11.96 17.59 9.42
C LEU A 130 12.98 17.37 8.31
N GLU A 131 14.23 17.76 8.56
CA GLU A 131 15.37 17.41 7.70
C GLU A 131 15.79 15.96 7.95
N LEU A 132 16.08 15.23 6.88
CA LEU A 132 16.42 13.81 6.89
C LEU A 132 17.84 13.59 6.35
N PRO A 133 18.51 12.50 6.72
CA PRO A 133 19.85 12.19 6.25
C PRO A 133 19.89 11.89 4.73
N SER A 134 18.79 11.37 4.19
CA SER A 134 18.63 11.08 2.76
C SER A 134 17.18 11.28 2.32
N SER A 135 16.90 11.16 1.02
CA SER A 135 15.51 11.21 0.52
C SER A 135 14.67 10.11 1.13
N PRO A 136 13.42 10.39 1.53
CA PRO A 136 12.48 9.40 2.00
C PRO A 136 12.15 8.36 0.93
N GLY A 137 11.99 7.09 1.34
CA GLY A 137 11.50 6.02 0.50
C GLY A 137 10.06 5.62 0.82
N GLY A 138 9.52 6.09 1.96
CA GLY A 138 8.14 5.84 2.37
C GLY A 138 7.75 6.64 3.60
N LEU A 139 6.47 6.91 3.75
CA LEU A 139 5.87 7.63 4.88
C LEU A 139 4.66 6.84 5.41
N ALA A 140 4.54 6.70 6.72
CA ALA A 140 3.36 6.10 7.34
C ALA A 140 3.02 6.75 8.68
N PHE A 141 1.74 7.10 8.90
CA PHE A 141 1.27 7.47 10.23
C PHE A 141 1.03 6.25 11.10
N ALA A 142 1.38 6.36 12.38
CA ALA A 142 1.05 5.33 13.35
C ALA A 142 -0.48 5.21 13.54
N PRO A 143 -1.00 4.00 13.79
CA PRO A 143 -2.44 3.79 13.98
C PRO A 143 -2.97 4.42 15.27
N LYS A 144 -2.07 4.73 16.22
CA LYS A 144 -2.39 5.39 17.49
C LYS A 144 -1.30 6.40 17.84
N GLY A 145 -1.74 7.55 18.36
CA GLY A 145 -0.84 8.67 18.61
C GLY A 145 -0.36 9.30 17.30
N PHE A 146 -0.18 10.59 17.28
CA PHE A 146 0.23 11.30 16.07
C PHE A 146 1.75 11.21 15.87
N ARG A 147 2.20 10.10 15.27
CA ARG A 147 3.60 9.78 15.00
C ARG A 147 3.76 9.38 13.53
N LEU A 148 4.77 9.92 12.86
CA LEU A 148 5.12 9.58 11.48
C LEU A 148 6.37 8.72 11.46
N ALA A 149 6.33 7.59 10.76
CA ALA A 149 7.50 6.83 10.36
C ALA A 149 7.94 7.25 8.96
N ILE A 150 9.23 7.40 8.77
CA ILE A 150 9.85 7.84 7.52
C ILE A 150 10.96 6.85 7.19
N ALA A 151 10.79 6.05 6.15
CA ALA A 151 11.84 5.18 5.63
C ALA A 151 12.86 5.99 4.84
N HIS A 152 14.15 5.67 4.97
CA HIS A 152 15.22 6.34 4.24
C HIS A 152 16.45 5.41 4.11
N TYR A 153 17.55 5.90 3.58
CA TYR A 153 18.79 5.13 3.54
C TYR A 153 19.33 4.92 4.96
N ASN A 154 19.68 3.66 5.29
CA ASN A 154 20.16 3.17 6.58
C ASN A 154 19.13 3.17 7.73
N GLY A 155 17.83 3.13 7.42
CA GLY A 155 16.83 2.89 8.47
C GLY A 155 15.53 3.64 8.31
N ALA A 156 14.91 3.93 9.45
CA ALA A 156 13.69 4.73 9.53
C ALA A 156 13.77 5.73 10.66
N THR A 157 13.12 6.87 10.50
CA THR A 157 12.96 7.89 11.54
C THR A 157 11.53 7.88 12.05
N LEU A 158 11.35 7.82 13.37
CA LEU A 158 10.06 8.05 14.03
C LEU A 158 10.00 9.50 14.49
N TRP A 159 9.06 10.25 13.94
CA TRP A 159 8.88 11.67 14.23
C TRP A 159 7.56 11.95 14.93
N PHE A 160 7.57 12.87 15.88
CA PHE A 160 6.44 13.29 16.71
C PHE A 160 6.08 14.76 16.43
N PRO A 161 5.36 15.08 15.37
CA PRO A 161 5.16 16.49 14.92
C PRO A 161 4.42 17.38 15.92
N ASN A 162 3.61 16.79 16.81
CA ASN A 162 2.89 17.52 17.86
C ASN A 162 3.71 17.72 19.16
N ALA A 163 4.91 17.14 19.22
CA ALA A 163 5.83 17.30 20.37
C ALA A 163 7.12 17.95 19.86
N PRO A 164 7.17 19.29 19.71
CA PRO A 164 8.29 19.99 19.06
C PRO A 164 9.62 19.81 19.81
N ASP A 165 9.56 19.59 21.12
CA ASP A 165 10.75 19.36 21.96
C ASP A 165 11.23 17.89 21.94
N ALA A 166 10.42 16.96 21.42
CA ALA A 166 10.80 15.57 21.30
C ALA A 166 11.73 15.38 20.09
N LYS A 167 12.91 14.84 20.36
CA LYS A 167 13.83 14.47 19.27
C LYS A 167 13.26 13.30 18.49
N PRO A 168 13.39 13.31 17.13
CA PRO A 168 13.09 12.14 16.33
C PRO A 168 13.93 10.93 16.77
N GLU A 169 13.32 9.75 16.80
CA GLU A 169 13.98 8.49 17.10
C GLU A 169 14.45 7.84 15.80
N THR A 170 15.70 7.39 15.75
CA THR A 170 16.23 6.67 14.59
C THR A 170 16.25 5.18 14.86
N LEU A 171 15.66 4.43 13.94
CA LEU A 171 15.68 2.98 13.89
C LEU A 171 16.70 2.56 12.81
N GLU A 172 17.90 2.19 13.23
CA GLU A 172 19.02 1.94 12.32
C GLU A 172 18.97 0.54 11.72
N TRP A 173 19.14 0.47 10.41
CA TRP A 173 19.44 -0.75 9.68
C TRP A 173 20.03 -0.41 8.32
N LYS A 174 21.18 -1.02 7.99
CA LYS A 174 21.93 -0.74 6.75
C LYS A 174 21.14 -1.13 5.51
N GLY A 175 21.12 -0.25 4.53
CA GLY A 175 20.53 -0.44 3.20
C GLY A 175 19.47 0.61 2.85
N SER A 176 18.89 0.51 1.67
CA SER A 176 17.88 1.44 1.18
C SER A 176 16.47 0.91 1.53
N HIS A 177 15.75 1.65 2.37
CA HIS A 177 14.38 1.36 2.76
C HIS A 177 13.44 2.13 1.83
N LEU A 178 12.61 1.40 1.07
CA LEU A 178 11.80 1.93 -0.03
C LEU A 178 10.33 2.15 0.33
N ASP A 179 9.88 1.54 1.42
CA ASP A 179 8.51 1.65 1.90
C ASP A 179 8.47 1.36 3.40
N VAL A 180 7.42 1.81 4.09
CA VAL A 180 7.25 1.61 5.53
C VAL A 180 5.80 1.44 5.91
N ALA A 181 5.53 0.50 6.83
CA ALA A 181 4.20 0.29 7.38
C ALA A 181 4.25 -0.03 8.88
N PHE A 182 3.37 0.60 9.64
CA PHE A 182 3.08 0.16 11.02
C PHE A 182 2.17 -1.06 10.99
N SER A 183 2.36 -1.98 11.94
CA SER A 183 1.30 -2.95 12.22
C SER A 183 0.03 -2.24 12.72
N PRO A 184 -1.18 -2.73 12.39
CA PRO A 184 -2.45 -2.09 12.80
C PRO A 184 -2.62 -1.90 14.30
N ASP A 185 -1.95 -2.72 15.11
CA ASP A 185 -1.91 -2.60 16.58
C ASP A 185 -0.82 -1.64 17.11
N GLY A 186 0.06 -1.15 16.22
CA GLY A 186 1.14 -0.21 16.53
C GLY A 186 2.35 -0.82 17.22
N ARG A 187 2.46 -2.16 17.30
CA ARG A 187 3.58 -2.84 17.99
C ARG A 187 4.84 -2.94 17.15
N PHE A 188 4.70 -2.99 15.84
CA PHE A 188 5.80 -3.21 14.91
C PHE A 188 5.82 -2.14 13.82
N LEU A 189 7.02 -1.86 13.34
CA LEU A 189 7.29 -1.13 12.11
C LEU A 189 8.00 -2.08 11.15
N VAL A 190 7.59 -2.12 9.89
CA VAL A 190 8.22 -2.94 8.84
C VAL A 190 8.54 -2.07 7.65
N THR A 191 9.70 -2.28 7.05
CA THR A 191 10.13 -1.62 5.82
C THR A 191 10.41 -2.64 4.73
N ALA A 192 10.02 -2.32 3.49
CA ALA A 192 10.51 -2.99 2.30
C ALA A 192 11.85 -2.38 1.89
N MET A 193 12.79 -3.23 1.44
CA MET A 193 14.14 -2.80 1.12
C MET A 193 14.44 -2.94 -0.39
N GLN A 194 15.46 -2.25 -0.87
CA GLN A 194 15.97 -2.42 -2.23
C GLN A 194 16.50 -3.84 -2.44
N GLU A 195 17.12 -4.42 -1.43
CA GLU A 195 17.47 -5.83 -1.36
C GLU A 195 16.19 -6.67 -1.24
N PRO A 196 16.18 -7.96 -1.71
CA PRO A 196 15.00 -8.82 -1.62
C PRO A 196 14.76 -9.29 -0.18
N THR A 197 14.50 -8.36 0.72
CA THR A 197 14.22 -8.58 2.15
C THR A 197 13.24 -7.54 2.67
N LEU A 198 12.58 -7.86 3.78
CA LEU A 198 11.98 -6.87 4.66
C LEU A 198 12.82 -6.74 5.93
N HIS A 199 12.79 -5.56 6.51
CA HIS A 199 13.32 -5.33 7.85
C HIS A 199 12.23 -4.76 8.75
N GLY A 200 12.26 -5.09 10.03
CA GLY A 200 11.26 -4.59 10.96
C GLY A 200 11.81 -4.38 12.37
N TRP A 201 11.09 -3.62 13.16
CA TRP A 201 11.40 -3.33 14.56
C TRP A 201 10.16 -3.55 15.42
N ARG A 202 10.36 -4.16 16.59
CA ARG A 202 9.39 -4.15 17.66
C ARG A 202 9.55 -2.85 18.45
N LEU A 203 8.53 -2.01 18.43
CA LEU A 203 8.64 -0.61 18.87
C LEU A 203 8.78 -0.43 20.40
N VAL A 204 8.42 -1.43 21.21
CA VAL A 204 8.50 -1.34 22.67
C VAL A 204 9.94 -1.41 23.20
N ASP A 205 10.84 -2.06 22.48
CA ASP A 205 12.23 -2.29 22.94
C ASP A 205 13.28 -2.17 21.82
N GLY A 206 12.87 -1.75 20.62
CA GLY A 206 13.75 -1.56 19.47
C GLY A 206 14.33 -2.86 18.89
N LYS A 207 13.91 -4.04 19.37
CA LYS A 207 14.38 -5.30 18.78
C LYS A 207 14.01 -5.39 17.33
N HIS A 208 15.00 -5.66 16.49
CA HIS A 208 14.82 -5.74 15.05
C HIS A 208 14.69 -7.18 14.55
N MET A 209 14.13 -7.34 13.38
CA MET A 209 13.93 -8.62 12.71
C MET A 209 14.20 -8.48 11.21
N ARG A 210 14.83 -9.49 10.62
CA ARG A 210 15.03 -9.59 9.18
C ARG A 210 14.13 -10.69 8.62
N MET A 211 13.38 -10.36 7.59
CA MET A 211 12.50 -11.27 6.87
C MET A 211 13.06 -11.43 5.45
N SER A 212 13.61 -12.60 5.13
CA SER A 212 14.35 -12.89 3.89
C SER A 212 13.83 -14.15 3.20
N GLY A 213 14.39 -14.47 2.03
CA GLY A 213 13.98 -15.63 1.23
C GLY A 213 13.17 -15.23 -0.01
N TYR A 214 13.12 -13.97 -0.35
CA TYR A 214 12.45 -13.47 -1.55
C TYR A 214 13.34 -13.62 -2.79
N ALA A 215 12.72 -13.88 -3.93
CA ALA A 215 13.40 -13.91 -5.23
C ALA A 215 13.70 -12.52 -5.76
N THR A 216 12.81 -11.54 -5.45
CA THR A 216 12.94 -10.14 -5.86
C THR A 216 12.57 -9.22 -4.70
N LYS A 217 12.82 -7.90 -4.86
CA LYS A 217 12.37 -6.92 -3.87
C LYS A 217 10.85 -6.94 -3.67
N VAL A 218 10.42 -6.77 -2.44
CA VAL A 218 9.00 -6.64 -2.09
C VAL A 218 8.50 -5.25 -2.50
N ARG A 219 7.45 -5.20 -3.31
CA ARG A 219 6.81 -3.97 -3.79
C ARG A 219 5.44 -3.72 -3.20
N SER A 220 4.81 -4.77 -2.69
CA SER A 220 3.48 -4.70 -2.11
C SER A 220 3.44 -5.53 -0.84
N MET A 221 2.90 -4.95 0.23
CA MET A 221 2.71 -5.61 1.51
C MET A 221 1.39 -5.16 2.14
N THR A 222 0.73 -6.07 2.84
CA THR A 222 -0.57 -5.82 3.44
C THR A 222 -0.71 -6.55 4.77
N TRP A 223 -1.27 -5.86 5.77
CA TRP A 223 -1.53 -6.43 7.08
C TRP A 223 -2.88 -7.15 7.13
N GLY A 224 -2.89 -8.35 7.66
CA GLY A 224 -4.11 -9.08 7.93
C GLY A 224 -4.87 -8.56 9.16
N PRO A 225 -6.13 -9.02 9.33
CA PRO A 225 -6.98 -8.61 10.43
C PRO A 225 -6.33 -8.80 11.80
N GLY A 226 -6.46 -7.78 12.66
CA GLY A 226 -5.89 -7.82 14.01
C GLY A 226 -4.37 -7.88 14.09
N ALA A 227 -3.66 -7.49 13.03
CA ALA A 227 -2.19 -7.56 12.94
C ALA A 227 -1.63 -8.98 13.16
N LYS A 228 -2.38 -10.02 12.79
CA LYS A 228 -1.96 -11.41 13.01
C LYS A 228 -0.86 -11.84 12.05
N TRP A 229 -0.85 -11.28 10.85
CA TRP A 229 0.10 -11.59 9.80
C TRP A 229 0.34 -10.41 8.86
N LEU A 230 1.45 -10.49 8.12
CA LEU A 230 1.81 -9.60 7.03
C LEU A 230 2.00 -10.44 5.77
N ALA A 231 1.21 -10.19 4.74
CA ALA A 231 1.35 -10.80 3.43
C ALA A 231 2.13 -9.88 2.47
N THR A 232 2.92 -10.47 1.57
CA THR A 232 3.86 -9.73 0.73
C THR A 232 3.98 -10.30 -0.67
N SER A 233 4.29 -9.44 -1.63
CA SER A 233 4.77 -9.77 -2.97
C SER A 233 6.27 -10.16 -2.96
N GLY A 234 6.89 -10.24 -4.13
CA GLY A 234 8.34 -10.50 -4.28
C GLY A 234 8.71 -11.97 -4.46
N SER A 235 7.72 -12.85 -4.55
CA SER A 235 7.85 -14.28 -4.83
C SER A 235 6.79 -14.74 -5.83
N THR A 236 6.89 -15.97 -6.30
CA THR A 236 5.85 -16.67 -7.06
C THR A 236 4.80 -17.34 -6.16
N GLN A 237 4.94 -17.19 -4.86
CA GLN A 237 4.01 -17.67 -3.82
C GLN A 237 3.68 -16.54 -2.86
N LEU A 238 2.49 -16.54 -2.29
CA LEU A 238 2.14 -15.59 -1.23
C LEU A 238 2.97 -15.90 0.02
N VAL A 239 3.81 -14.97 0.42
CA VAL A 239 4.62 -15.08 1.64
C VAL A 239 3.90 -14.38 2.77
N VAL A 240 3.59 -15.13 3.83
CA VAL A 240 2.80 -14.65 4.99
C VAL A 240 3.61 -14.80 6.27
N TRP A 241 4.02 -13.67 6.83
CA TRP A 241 4.80 -13.62 8.07
C TRP A 241 3.89 -13.57 9.30
N PRO A 242 4.12 -14.40 10.33
CA PRO A 242 3.27 -14.46 11.53
C PRO A 242 3.61 -13.34 12.51
N PHE A 243 2.67 -12.41 12.73
CA PHE A 243 2.81 -11.28 13.67
C PHE A 243 1.90 -11.35 14.90
N GLY A 244 1.02 -12.35 15.00
CA GLY A 244 0.06 -12.46 16.11
C GLY A 244 0.65 -12.66 17.51
N GLY A 245 1.91 -13.10 17.62
CA GLY A 245 2.57 -13.29 18.90
C GLY A 245 3.29 -12.03 19.42
N LYS A 246 3.76 -12.08 20.68
CA LYS A 246 4.49 -10.97 21.32
C LYS A 246 5.75 -10.56 20.54
N ASP A 247 6.46 -11.54 19.97
CA ASP A 247 7.73 -11.33 19.29
C ASP A 247 7.59 -11.21 17.75
N GLY A 248 6.35 -11.22 17.26
CA GLY A 248 6.11 -11.19 15.81
C GLY A 248 6.72 -12.39 15.09
N PRO A 249 7.39 -12.18 13.94
CA PRO A 249 8.02 -13.24 13.16
C PRO A 249 9.41 -13.67 13.65
N MET A 250 9.94 -13.08 14.74
CA MET A 250 11.27 -13.42 15.26
C MET A 250 11.39 -14.91 15.54
N GLY A 251 12.38 -15.59 14.93
CA GLY A 251 12.62 -17.02 15.08
C GLY A 251 11.57 -17.93 14.44
N LYS A 252 10.70 -17.40 13.58
CA LYS A 252 9.67 -18.14 12.86
C LYS A 252 9.89 -18.09 11.36
N SER A 253 9.46 -19.12 10.67
CA SER A 253 9.38 -19.15 9.21
C SER A 253 8.05 -18.55 8.73
N PRO A 254 8.03 -17.93 7.55
CA PRO A 254 6.77 -17.54 6.92
C PRO A 254 5.99 -18.77 6.48
N LYS A 255 4.69 -18.62 6.40
CA LYS A 255 3.83 -19.52 5.64
C LYS A 255 3.87 -19.09 4.17
N VAL A 256 3.88 -20.06 3.26
CA VAL A 256 3.80 -19.82 1.82
C VAL A 256 2.59 -20.58 1.26
N VAL A 257 1.78 -19.91 0.46
CA VAL A 257 0.57 -20.45 -0.16
C VAL A 257 0.42 -19.91 -1.58
N SER A 258 -0.51 -20.46 -2.35
CA SER A 258 -0.84 -20.02 -3.72
C SER A 258 0.38 -19.99 -4.66
N PRO A 259 1.03 -21.15 -4.90
CA PRO A 259 2.14 -21.23 -5.82
C PRO A 259 1.69 -20.96 -7.26
N SER A 260 2.49 -20.21 -8.01
CA SER A 260 2.28 -19.88 -9.41
C SER A 260 3.62 -19.93 -10.17
N GLU A 261 3.57 -19.94 -11.50
CA GLU A 261 4.74 -19.73 -12.35
C GLU A 261 5.10 -18.24 -12.46
N HIS A 262 4.11 -17.36 -12.23
CA HIS A 262 4.25 -15.90 -12.29
C HIS A 262 4.43 -15.29 -10.91
N ARG A 263 5.15 -14.17 -10.87
CA ARG A 263 5.37 -13.44 -9.62
C ARG A 263 4.13 -12.68 -9.19
N ILE A 264 4.00 -12.57 -7.88
CA ILE A 264 2.99 -11.71 -7.27
C ILE A 264 3.43 -10.25 -7.39
N SER A 265 2.59 -9.44 -8.01
CA SER A 265 2.79 -8.00 -8.21
C SER A 265 2.09 -7.17 -7.13
N ALA A 266 0.88 -7.56 -6.72
CA ALA A 266 0.08 -6.83 -5.74
C ALA A 266 -0.60 -7.78 -4.73
N VAL A 267 -0.76 -7.31 -3.49
CA VAL A 267 -1.48 -8.03 -2.43
C VAL A 267 -2.40 -7.09 -1.66
N ALA A 268 -3.59 -7.56 -1.29
CA ALA A 268 -4.52 -6.82 -0.45
C ALA A 268 -5.24 -7.76 0.53
N ALA A 269 -5.03 -7.57 1.83
CA ALA A 269 -5.72 -8.33 2.86
C ALA A 269 -7.18 -7.90 2.98
N HIS A 270 -8.07 -8.88 3.11
CA HIS A 270 -9.47 -8.60 3.42
C HIS A 270 -9.56 -7.97 4.84
N PRO A 271 -10.35 -6.90 5.04
CA PRO A 271 -10.33 -6.15 6.29
C PRO A 271 -10.82 -6.93 7.52
N LYS A 272 -11.59 -8.00 7.33
CA LYS A 272 -12.24 -8.75 8.42
C LYS A 272 -11.97 -10.25 8.43
N GLN A 273 -11.56 -10.84 7.30
CA GLN A 273 -11.38 -12.28 7.13
C GLN A 273 -9.90 -12.62 6.89
N GLU A 274 -9.52 -13.84 7.21
CA GLU A 274 -8.17 -14.37 6.98
C GLU A 274 -7.97 -14.72 5.48
N VAL A 275 -8.28 -13.76 4.60
CA VAL A 275 -8.23 -13.87 3.14
C VAL A 275 -7.33 -12.75 2.60
N CYS A 276 -6.51 -13.09 1.61
CA CYS A 276 -5.70 -12.14 0.86
C CYS A 276 -6.08 -12.20 -0.63
N ALA A 277 -6.34 -11.05 -1.23
CA ALA A 277 -6.38 -10.91 -2.69
C ALA A 277 -4.94 -10.81 -3.21
N ILE A 278 -4.65 -11.57 -4.24
CA ILE A 278 -3.33 -11.69 -4.86
C ILE A 278 -3.47 -11.34 -6.33
N GLY A 279 -2.66 -10.41 -6.81
CA GLY A 279 -2.49 -10.10 -8.23
C GLY A 279 -1.13 -10.55 -8.72
N TYR A 280 -1.09 -11.09 -9.92
CA TYR A 280 0.12 -11.64 -10.55
C TYR A 280 0.58 -10.82 -11.75
N GLU A 281 1.84 -11.02 -12.17
CA GLU A 281 2.44 -10.37 -13.34
C GLU A 281 1.78 -10.78 -14.67
N ASP A 282 1.09 -11.93 -14.73
CA ASP A 282 0.31 -12.38 -15.89
C ASP A 282 -1.15 -11.86 -15.86
N GLY A 283 -1.50 -10.97 -14.94
CA GLY A 283 -2.84 -10.41 -14.82
C GLY A 283 -3.85 -11.30 -14.11
N MET A 284 -3.48 -12.51 -13.67
CA MET A 284 -4.35 -13.36 -12.87
C MET A 284 -4.61 -12.76 -11.49
N MET A 285 -5.80 -13.01 -10.91
CA MET A 285 -6.08 -12.71 -9.53
C MET A 285 -6.68 -13.90 -8.80
N LEU A 286 -6.20 -14.16 -7.59
CA LEU A 286 -6.75 -15.15 -6.67
C LEU A 286 -7.23 -14.49 -5.37
N LEU A 287 -8.26 -15.04 -4.77
CA LEU A 287 -8.59 -14.85 -3.36
C LEU A 287 -8.14 -16.10 -2.61
N THR A 288 -7.20 -15.91 -1.68
CA THR A 288 -6.58 -17.03 -0.97
C THR A 288 -6.88 -16.94 0.52
N ARG A 289 -7.43 -18.02 1.09
CA ARG A 289 -7.55 -18.16 2.54
C ARG A 289 -6.19 -18.49 3.13
N VAL A 290 -5.70 -17.62 4.01
CA VAL A 290 -4.34 -17.71 4.56
C VAL A 290 -4.17 -18.96 5.44
N GLU A 291 -5.23 -19.44 6.10
CA GLU A 291 -5.17 -20.57 7.03
C GLU A 291 -4.77 -21.89 6.35
N ASP A 292 -5.36 -22.23 5.22
CA ASP A 292 -5.19 -23.51 4.54
C ASP A 292 -4.74 -23.40 3.07
N GLY A 293 -4.68 -22.18 2.52
CA GLY A 293 -4.32 -21.94 1.14
C GLY A 293 -5.43 -22.24 0.14
N ALA A 294 -6.70 -22.38 0.59
CA ALA A 294 -7.82 -22.54 -0.33
C ALA A 294 -8.00 -21.30 -1.22
N GLU A 295 -8.23 -21.53 -2.52
CA GLU A 295 -8.17 -20.51 -3.56
C GLU A 295 -9.51 -20.37 -4.30
N ILE A 296 -9.83 -19.13 -4.67
CA ILE A 296 -10.91 -18.79 -5.59
C ILE A 296 -10.31 -17.95 -6.70
N LEU A 297 -10.56 -18.33 -7.96
CA LEU A 297 -10.16 -17.55 -9.12
C LEU A 297 -11.04 -16.31 -9.23
N ALA A 298 -10.44 -15.14 -9.03
CA ALA A 298 -11.12 -13.85 -9.11
C ALA A 298 -10.99 -13.22 -10.51
N ARG A 299 -9.86 -13.44 -11.21
CA ARG A 299 -9.65 -13.02 -12.59
C ARG A 299 -8.73 -14.03 -13.28
N ALA A 300 -9.11 -14.45 -14.49
CA ALA A 300 -8.23 -15.23 -15.34
C ALA A 300 -7.00 -14.42 -15.80
N PRO A 301 -5.90 -15.07 -16.21
CA PRO A 301 -4.76 -14.37 -16.80
C PRO A 301 -5.16 -13.42 -17.91
N GLY A 302 -4.48 -12.30 -18.02
CA GLY A 302 -4.70 -11.24 -18.98
C GLY A 302 -3.37 -10.67 -19.51
N PRO A 303 -3.41 -9.67 -20.39
CA PRO A 303 -2.21 -9.19 -21.08
C PRO A 303 -1.27 -8.35 -20.20
N SER A 304 -1.71 -7.90 -19.01
CA SER A 304 -0.99 -6.91 -18.22
C SER A 304 -0.99 -7.25 -16.74
N PRO A 305 0.12 -6.97 -16.02
CA PRO A 305 0.24 -7.21 -14.59
C PRO A 305 -0.84 -6.49 -13.78
N ILE A 306 -1.31 -7.14 -12.71
CA ILE A 306 -2.10 -6.45 -11.69
C ILE A 306 -1.17 -5.48 -10.94
N SER A 307 -1.40 -4.19 -11.06
CA SER A 307 -0.58 -3.15 -10.44
C SER A 307 -1.11 -2.67 -9.10
N ALA A 308 -2.43 -2.75 -8.88
CA ALA A 308 -3.08 -2.25 -7.66
C ALA A 308 -4.29 -3.09 -7.27
N LEU A 309 -4.47 -3.30 -5.97
CA LEU A 309 -5.59 -4.00 -5.35
C LEU A 309 -6.05 -3.26 -4.10
N ALA A 310 -7.36 -3.13 -3.90
CA ALA A 310 -7.91 -2.62 -2.66
C ALA A 310 -9.27 -3.23 -2.33
N TRP A 311 -9.52 -3.45 -1.04
CA TRP A 311 -10.83 -3.77 -0.49
C TRP A 311 -11.53 -2.51 0.04
N ASN A 312 -12.86 -2.45 -0.07
CA ASN A 312 -13.62 -1.50 0.71
C ASN A 312 -13.59 -1.89 2.21
N ALA A 313 -13.95 -0.99 3.10
CA ALA A 313 -13.88 -1.20 4.55
C ALA A 313 -14.77 -2.34 5.07
N THR A 314 -15.83 -2.69 4.34
CA THR A 314 -16.73 -3.82 4.71
C THR A 314 -16.21 -5.15 4.23
N GLY A 315 -15.30 -5.19 3.24
CA GLY A 315 -14.78 -6.41 2.60
C GLY A 315 -15.75 -7.01 1.57
N THR A 316 -16.78 -6.29 1.18
CA THR A 316 -17.79 -6.73 0.20
C THR A 316 -17.46 -6.37 -1.24
N ARG A 317 -16.46 -5.51 -1.45
CA ARG A 317 -16.01 -5.08 -2.77
C ARG A 317 -14.49 -5.11 -2.84
N LEU A 318 -13.97 -5.71 -3.90
CA LEU A 318 -12.54 -5.68 -4.28
C LEU A 318 -12.41 -4.91 -5.59
N ALA A 319 -11.53 -3.93 -5.63
CA ALA A 319 -11.17 -3.23 -6.86
C ALA A 319 -9.72 -3.55 -7.25
N PHE A 320 -9.46 -3.59 -8.56
CA PHE A 320 -8.14 -3.84 -9.12
C PHE A 320 -7.85 -2.92 -10.29
N GLY A 321 -6.58 -2.71 -10.55
CA GLY A 321 -6.07 -2.05 -11.75
C GLY A 321 -4.83 -2.75 -12.30
N THR A 322 -4.52 -2.49 -13.56
CA THR A 322 -3.40 -3.07 -14.30
C THR A 322 -2.45 -1.98 -14.82
N GLU A 323 -1.26 -2.39 -15.28
CA GLU A 323 -0.27 -1.46 -15.83
C GLU A 323 -0.67 -0.87 -17.19
N ASP A 324 -1.60 -1.49 -17.93
CA ASP A 324 -2.11 -0.99 -19.23
C ASP A 324 -3.46 -0.26 -19.13
N GLY A 325 -4.00 -0.10 -17.91
CA GLY A 325 -5.21 0.67 -17.67
C GLY A 325 -6.50 -0.13 -17.75
N GLU A 326 -6.46 -1.47 -17.76
CA GLU A 326 -7.62 -2.26 -17.40
C GLU A 326 -7.88 -2.15 -15.89
N ALA A 327 -9.12 -2.05 -15.52
CA ALA A 327 -9.53 -1.98 -14.12
C ALA A 327 -10.86 -2.71 -13.92
N GLY A 328 -11.25 -2.89 -12.67
CA GLY A 328 -12.55 -3.49 -12.39
C GLY A 328 -12.87 -3.58 -10.91
N VAL A 329 -14.13 -3.91 -10.64
CA VAL A 329 -14.66 -4.12 -9.30
C VAL A 329 -15.39 -5.45 -9.23
N ILE A 330 -15.12 -6.22 -8.18
CA ILE A 330 -15.80 -7.46 -7.85
C ILE A 330 -16.67 -7.20 -6.62
N SER A 331 -17.94 -7.55 -6.69
CA SER A 331 -18.85 -7.56 -5.53
C SER A 331 -19.01 -9.00 -5.02
N LEU A 332 -18.86 -9.19 -3.70
CA LEU A 332 -18.83 -10.49 -3.02
C LEU A 332 -20.07 -10.69 -2.13
#